data_d6434dc37fa19684bb6f68e802d2686b
#
_entry.id   d6434dc37fa19684bb6f68e802d2686b
#
_cell.length_a   1.000
_cell.length_b   1.000
_cell.length_c   1.000
_cell.angle_alpha   90.00
_cell.angle_beta   90.00
_cell.angle_gamma   90.00
#
_symmetry.space_group_name_H-M   'P 1'
#
loop_
_entity.id
_entity.type
_entity.pdbx_description
1 polymer ?
#
loop_
_entity_poly.entity_id
_entity_poly.type
_entity_poly.pdbx_seq_one_letter_code
_entity_poly.pdbx_strand_id
1 'polypeptide(L)'
;MKSLKNLKSWKYKKLLKNNRYNFKRSYVLKYLPSSLITNAFKSISSWKNYKATPLLSLDKLKKNLKLNNIFYKDESKRFHLKSFKALGGAYTVERISKGKKNIVI
;
A
#
# COMPACT_ATOMS: atom_id res chain seq x y z
N MET A 1 -23.82 -0.75 -13.07
CA MET A 1 -23.49 -0.56 -11.63
C MET A 1 -24.50 -1.34 -10.80
N LYS A 2 -24.09 -2.47 -10.18
CA LYS A 2 -24.96 -3.21 -9.27
C LYS A 2 -25.17 -2.37 -8.00
N SER A 3 -26.42 -2.14 -7.65
CA SER A 3 -26.87 -1.32 -6.54
C SER A 3 -26.25 -1.79 -5.21
N LEU A 4 -25.71 -0.85 -4.42
CA LEU A 4 -25.23 -1.05 -3.05
C LEU A 4 -26.31 -1.50 -2.05
N LYS A 5 -27.55 -1.74 -2.52
CA LYS A 5 -28.67 -2.19 -1.67
C LYS A 5 -28.45 -3.56 -1.03
N ASN A 6 -27.53 -4.39 -1.55
CA ASN A 6 -27.28 -5.73 -1.03
C ASN A 6 -26.23 -5.83 0.08
N LEU A 7 -25.60 -4.71 0.50
CA LEU A 7 -24.66 -4.71 1.61
C LEU A 7 -25.32 -4.95 3.00
N LYS A 8 -26.64 -4.81 3.11
CA LYS A 8 -27.36 -5.09 4.38
C LYS A 8 -27.43 -6.57 4.77
N SER A 9 -27.07 -7.48 3.87
CA SER A 9 -27.13 -8.93 4.14
C SER A 9 -25.81 -9.54 4.64
N TRP A 10 -24.72 -8.78 4.74
CA TRP A 10 -23.46 -9.26 5.29
C TRP A 10 -23.57 -9.33 6.82
N LYS A 11 -24.08 -10.44 7.35
CA LYS A 11 -23.99 -10.77 8.76
C LYS A 11 -22.61 -11.40 9.02
N TYR A 12 -21.79 -10.76 9.82
CA TYR A 12 -20.58 -11.39 10.35
C TYR A 12 -21.00 -12.61 11.17
N LYS A 13 -20.75 -13.80 10.66
CA LYS A 13 -21.05 -15.04 11.42
C LYS A 13 -20.14 -15.18 12.64
N LYS A 14 -18.92 -14.65 12.57
CA LYS A 14 -17.96 -14.68 13.68
C LYS A 14 -16.87 -13.66 13.46
N LEU A 15 -16.57 -12.86 14.49
CA LEU A 15 -15.37 -12.03 14.59
C LEU A 15 -14.31 -12.81 15.36
N LEU A 16 -13.18 -13.10 14.72
CA LEU A 16 -12.05 -13.75 15.38
C LEU A 16 -11.09 -12.68 15.89
N LYS A 17 -10.97 -12.55 17.20
CA LYS A 17 -9.97 -11.70 17.83
C LYS A 17 -8.64 -12.43 17.88
N ASN A 18 -7.58 -11.81 17.35
CA ASN A 18 -6.23 -12.35 17.51
C ASN A 18 -5.69 -12.00 18.91
N ASN A 19 -5.88 -12.90 19.86
CA ASN A 19 -5.41 -12.73 21.24
C ASN A 19 -3.86 -12.83 21.37
N ARG A 20 -3.17 -13.30 20.33
CA ARG A 20 -1.69 -13.40 20.28
C ARG A 20 -1.04 -12.19 19.61
N TYR A 21 -1.83 -11.19 19.21
CA TYR A 21 -1.30 -9.99 18.58
C TYR A 21 -0.49 -9.18 19.59
N ASN A 22 0.81 -9.21 19.44
CA ASN A 22 1.76 -8.41 20.22
C ASN A 22 2.67 -7.66 19.25
N PHE A 23 2.15 -6.53 18.72
CA PHE A 23 2.92 -5.67 17.85
C PHE A 23 3.91 -4.84 18.65
N LYS A 24 5.19 -5.11 18.50
CA LYS A 24 6.27 -4.25 19.01
C LYS A 24 6.95 -3.57 17.82
N ARG A 25 6.92 -2.24 17.76
CA ARG A 25 7.59 -1.46 16.73
C ARG A 25 9.07 -1.84 16.60
N SER A 26 9.73 -2.15 17.71
CA SER A 26 11.12 -2.61 17.74
C SER A 26 11.35 -3.87 16.90
N TYR A 27 10.39 -4.77 16.83
CA TYR A 27 10.47 -5.97 16.00
C TYR A 27 10.51 -5.63 14.51
N VAL A 28 9.66 -4.71 14.07
CA VAL A 28 9.66 -4.27 12.66
C VAL A 28 10.94 -3.55 12.31
N LEU A 29 11.42 -2.66 13.18
CA LEU A 29 12.63 -1.88 12.96
C LEU A 29 13.92 -2.72 12.95
N LYS A 30 13.90 -3.89 13.57
CA LYS A 30 15.01 -4.86 13.49
C LYS A 30 15.22 -5.37 12.04
N TYR A 31 14.14 -5.64 11.31
CA TYR A 31 14.18 -6.18 9.94
C TYR A 31 14.00 -5.11 8.86
N LEU A 32 13.36 -4.00 9.21
CA LEU A 32 13.13 -2.85 8.34
C LEU A 32 13.58 -1.56 9.04
N PRO A 33 14.91 -1.34 9.14
CA PRO A 33 15.45 -0.10 9.71
C PRO A 33 14.91 1.13 8.96
N SER A 34 14.70 2.22 9.68
CA SER A 34 14.19 3.48 9.11
C SER A 34 15.07 4.00 7.97
N SER A 35 16.38 3.73 8.02
CA SER A 35 17.31 4.08 6.94
C SER A 35 16.98 3.39 5.61
N LEU A 36 16.63 2.09 5.63
CA LEU A 36 16.24 1.37 4.43
C LEU A 36 14.94 1.91 3.83
N ILE A 37 13.98 2.24 4.68
CA ILE A 37 12.70 2.83 4.26
C ILE A 37 12.94 4.21 3.63
N THR A 38 13.76 5.04 4.27
CA THR A 38 14.11 6.38 3.77
C THR A 38 14.86 6.31 2.44
N ASN A 39 15.79 5.37 2.30
CA ASN A 39 16.53 5.18 1.06
C ASN A 39 15.63 4.70 -0.08
N ALA A 40 14.73 3.75 0.19
CA ALA A 40 13.74 3.31 -0.78
C ALA A 40 12.83 4.46 -1.21
N PHE A 41 12.33 5.25 -0.26
CA PHE A 41 11.49 6.42 -0.55
C PHE A 41 12.24 7.44 -1.42
N LYS A 42 13.47 7.80 -1.07
CA LYS A 42 14.29 8.74 -1.85
C LYS A 42 14.53 8.24 -3.27
N SER A 43 14.90 6.96 -3.43
CA SER A 43 15.12 6.36 -4.75
C SER A 43 13.85 6.38 -5.59
N ILE A 44 12.75 5.83 -5.07
CA ILE A 44 11.47 5.75 -5.78
C ILE A 44 10.93 7.15 -6.14
N SER A 45 11.03 8.12 -5.23
CA SER A 45 10.54 9.47 -5.47
C SER A 45 11.37 10.27 -6.47
N SER A 46 12.62 9.86 -6.73
CA SER A 46 13.48 10.47 -7.76
C SER A 46 13.25 9.93 -9.17
N TRP A 47 12.46 8.86 -9.34
CA TRP A 47 12.23 8.28 -10.65
C TRP A 47 11.47 9.24 -11.57
N LYS A 48 11.85 9.23 -12.85
CA LYS A 48 11.13 9.97 -13.88
C LYS A 48 9.64 9.61 -13.83
N ASN A 49 8.79 10.62 -13.87
CA ASN A 49 7.33 10.49 -13.82
C ASN A 49 6.76 9.99 -12.47
N TYR A 50 7.56 9.91 -11.40
CA TYR A 50 7.01 9.68 -10.09
C TYR A 50 6.05 10.80 -9.70
N LYS A 51 4.87 10.45 -9.24
CA LYS A 51 3.90 11.36 -8.61
C LYS A 51 3.28 10.68 -7.41
N ALA A 52 3.09 11.43 -6.34
CA ALA A 52 2.30 10.94 -5.22
C ALA A 52 0.86 10.69 -5.67
N THR A 53 0.33 9.52 -5.37
CA THR A 53 -1.05 9.19 -5.68
C THR A 53 -1.99 9.70 -4.61
N PRO A 54 -3.26 10.04 -4.96
CA PRO A 54 -4.21 10.59 -4.00
C PRO A 54 -4.54 9.63 -2.86
N LEU A 55 -4.79 10.20 -1.68
CA LEU A 55 -5.44 9.53 -0.56
C LEU A 55 -6.82 10.17 -0.38
N LEU A 56 -7.88 9.43 -0.66
CA LEU A 56 -9.25 9.91 -0.69
C LEU A 56 -9.98 9.48 0.58
N SER A 57 -10.76 10.40 1.18
CA SER A 57 -11.69 10.05 2.26
C SER A 57 -13.01 9.57 1.67
N LEU A 58 -13.48 8.41 2.12
CA LEU A 58 -14.74 7.81 1.66
C LEU A 58 -15.88 8.11 2.65
N ASP A 59 -16.25 9.39 2.76
CA ASP A 59 -17.18 9.89 3.81
C ASP A 59 -18.57 9.26 3.74
N LYS A 60 -19.12 9.06 2.55
CA LYS A 60 -20.42 8.38 2.39
C LYS A 60 -20.35 6.94 2.88
N LEU A 61 -19.26 6.24 2.56
CA LEU A 61 -19.08 4.84 2.94
C LEU A 61 -18.87 4.70 4.46
N LYS A 62 -18.05 5.59 5.06
CA LYS A 62 -17.83 5.58 6.52
C LYS A 62 -19.13 5.79 7.30
N LYS A 63 -20.00 6.72 6.86
CA LYS A 63 -21.31 6.96 7.49
C LYS A 63 -22.20 5.72 7.39
N ASN A 64 -22.28 5.10 6.21
CA ASN A 64 -23.11 3.93 5.98
C ASN A 64 -22.66 2.72 6.80
N LEU A 65 -21.34 2.56 7.00
CA LEU A 65 -20.75 1.46 7.76
C LEU A 65 -20.54 1.78 9.25
N LYS A 66 -20.89 2.99 9.70
CA LYS A 66 -20.69 3.46 11.09
C LYS A 66 -19.23 3.33 11.54
N LEU A 67 -18.28 3.65 10.66
CA LEU A 67 -16.85 3.65 10.95
C LEU A 67 -16.34 5.08 11.13
N ASN A 68 -15.27 5.25 11.91
CA ASN A 68 -14.68 6.57 12.16
C ASN A 68 -14.08 7.16 10.89
N ASN A 69 -13.24 6.38 10.18
CA ASN A 69 -12.60 6.82 8.95
C ASN A 69 -12.42 5.66 7.98
N ILE A 70 -12.57 5.93 6.70
CA ILE A 70 -12.19 5.03 5.62
C ILE A 70 -11.41 5.84 4.60
N PHE A 71 -10.17 5.46 4.37
CA PHE A 71 -9.31 6.07 3.35
C PHE A 71 -9.06 5.10 2.21
N TYR A 72 -9.07 5.63 1.00
CA TYR A 72 -8.74 4.90 -0.22
C TYR A 72 -7.50 5.50 -0.86
N LYS A 73 -6.43 4.71 -0.98
CA LYS A 73 -5.23 5.08 -1.70
C LYS A 73 -5.41 4.75 -3.18
N ASP A 74 -5.58 5.78 -4.01
CA ASP A 74 -5.88 5.60 -5.43
C ASP A 74 -4.60 5.42 -6.26
N GLU A 75 -4.25 4.19 -6.55
CA GLU A 75 -3.10 3.83 -7.38
C GLU A 75 -3.43 3.69 -8.88
N SER A 76 -4.63 4.10 -9.32
CA SER A 76 -5.09 3.95 -10.71
C SER A 76 -4.22 4.66 -11.75
N LYS A 77 -3.45 5.67 -11.32
CA LYS A 77 -2.55 6.47 -12.18
C LYS A 77 -1.06 6.18 -11.96
N ARG A 78 -0.73 5.12 -11.22
CA ARG A 78 0.67 4.78 -10.93
C ARG A 78 1.39 4.29 -12.17
N PHE A 79 2.33 5.08 -12.72
CA PHE A 79 3.21 4.74 -13.86
C PHE A 79 2.50 4.06 -15.03
N HIS A 80 1.27 4.42 -15.33
CA HIS A 80 0.43 3.73 -16.32
C HIS A 80 0.13 2.25 -16.05
N LEU A 81 0.78 1.63 -15.04
CA LEU A 81 0.57 0.23 -14.64
C LEU A 81 -0.60 0.06 -13.68
N LYS A 82 -1.17 1.16 -13.19
CA LYS A 82 -2.36 1.20 -12.33
C LYS A 82 -2.22 0.31 -11.08
N SER A 83 -0.99 0.14 -10.57
CA SER A 83 -0.72 -0.75 -9.44
C SER A 83 0.47 -0.27 -8.60
N PHE A 84 0.35 -0.33 -7.29
CA PHE A 84 1.46 -0.08 -6.36
C PHE A 84 2.57 -1.13 -6.45
N LYS A 85 2.29 -2.31 -6.97
CA LYS A 85 3.28 -3.41 -7.15
C LYS A 85 4.45 -3.00 -8.03
N ALA A 86 4.23 -2.06 -8.95
CA ALA A 86 5.30 -1.49 -9.77
C ALA A 86 6.43 -0.86 -8.96
N LEU A 87 6.14 -0.29 -7.79
CA LEU A 87 7.14 0.36 -6.94
C LEU A 87 8.16 -0.65 -6.38
N GLY A 88 7.67 -1.74 -5.79
CA GLY A 88 8.54 -2.75 -5.18
C GLY A 88 9.37 -3.49 -6.22
N GLY A 89 8.76 -3.94 -7.31
CA GLY A 89 9.45 -4.64 -8.40
C GLY A 89 10.56 -3.80 -9.03
N ALA A 90 10.24 -2.57 -9.44
CA ALA A 90 11.21 -1.68 -10.05
C ALA A 90 12.34 -1.29 -9.08
N TYR A 91 12.04 -1.04 -7.80
CA TYR A 91 13.06 -0.75 -6.81
C TYR A 91 14.02 -1.94 -6.59
N THR A 92 13.50 -3.15 -6.57
CA THR A 92 14.33 -4.35 -6.48
C THR A 92 15.26 -4.48 -7.67
N VAL A 93 14.74 -4.30 -8.88
CA VAL A 93 15.55 -4.31 -10.11
C VAL A 93 16.65 -3.24 -10.05
N GLU A 94 16.30 -2.00 -9.72
CA GLU A 94 17.27 -0.91 -9.55
C GLU A 94 18.37 -1.26 -8.56
N ARG A 95 18.03 -1.85 -7.42
CA ARG A 95 19.01 -2.23 -6.38
C ARG A 95 19.94 -3.35 -6.84
N ILE A 96 19.41 -4.35 -7.55
CA ILE A 96 20.20 -5.50 -8.05
C ILE A 96 21.08 -5.08 -9.23
N SER A 97 20.58 -4.17 -10.09
CA SER A 97 21.27 -3.73 -11.30
C SER A 97 22.35 -2.69 -11.06
N LYS A 98 22.32 -2.01 -9.91
CA LYS A 98 23.26 -0.94 -9.60
C LYS A 98 24.72 -1.44 -9.67
N GLY A 99 25.50 -0.87 -10.59
CA GLY A 99 26.91 -1.22 -10.81
C GLY A 99 27.14 -2.47 -11.67
N LYS A 100 26.11 -3.08 -12.21
CA LYS A 100 26.23 -4.21 -13.15
C LYS A 100 26.03 -3.73 -14.59
N LYS A 101 26.91 -4.17 -15.48
CA LYS A 101 26.75 -4.06 -16.93
C LYS A 101 26.09 -5.37 -17.40
N ASN A 102 25.10 -5.32 -18.28
CA ASN A 102 24.42 -6.49 -18.85
C ASN A 102 23.60 -7.31 -17.82
N ILE A 103 22.40 -6.82 -17.50
CA ILE A 103 21.41 -7.58 -16.75
C ILE A 103 20.34 -8.05 -17.72
N VAL A 104 20.13 -9.35 -17.80
CA VAL A 104 18.97 -9.95 -18.44
C VAL A 104 17.92 -10.15 -17.33
N ILE A 105 16.71 -9.62 -17.55
CA ILE A 105 15.55 -9.74 -16.63
C ILE A 105 14.50 -10.58 -17.35
#